data_6801b6fdbf6b12697d5d50e1cb161df9
#
_entry.id   6801b6fdbf6b12697d5d50e1cb161df9
#
_cell.length_a   1.000
_cell.length_b   1.000
_cell.length_c   1.000
_cell.angle_alpha   90.00
_cell.angle_beta   90.00
_cell.angle_gamma   90.00
#
_symmetry.space_group_name_H-M   'P 1'
#
loop_
_entity.id
_entity.type
_entity.pdbx_description
1 polymer ?
#
loop_
_entity_poly.entity_id
_entity_poly.type
_entity_poly.pdbx_seq_one_letter_code
_entity_poly.pdbx_strand_id
1 'polypeptide(L)'
;MSSVRASPAQPEWLSLVMARVSDTGVREPFYVDGSVDIVSVCRMLSERGLTDALVCDGDRLGMFTTTDLRDALLRPESPAALQVREVARFDLIEVESSAEVFDALWLMLHHRVHRLLVRDRGVVRGILGQLDLVDFVAHNSHIVALQIDAASTIAHLQAAVLRIDTTVELLHEGGIRIERIARLVGELNARLFAKLWSLLATPDLVENSCLLVMGSEGRGEQIWKTDQDNALLLRDGYQRSDLGEIAARFNAALTELGYPQCPGNIMLTNPLWRQPLAAFRDTIRQWCYGPDPDGTMNLAIFLDAVAVAGDESLLVEARDHLDRVLNGSDVFLSRFAAPVAQFAENSHWWSWLGQRRDDETPLDLKKFGTFPIVHGLRALALRHRVRAVSTADRLRELRLRGVLDPVLAADVLDALHCLMALKLANQLRERAAGRVPDNLVRPADLGTLERDALRDALAIVKRLRTQLVLDFRLDRF
;
A
#
# COMPACT_ATOMS: atom_id res chain seq x y z
N MET A 1 -22.40 -0.10 52.84
CA MET A 1 -21.58 0.55 51.81
C MET A 1 -21.19 -0.52 50.80
N SER A 2 -21.95 -0.57 49.75
CA SER A 2 -21.84 -1.61 48.68
C SER A 2 -20.84 -1.14 47.64
N SER A 3 -19.70 -1.82 47.54
CA SER A 3 -18.68 -1.57 46.52
C SER A 3 -19.16 -2.15 45.19
N VAL A 4 -19.59 -1.28 44.29
CA VAL A 4 -19.81 -1.61 42.87
C VAL A 4 -18.45 -1.94 42.28
N ARG A 5 -18.19 -3.23 42.06
CA ARG A 5 -17.08 -3.67 41.23
C ARG A 5 -17.39 -3.25 39.79
N ALA A 6 -16.63 -2.28 39.27
CA ALA A 6 -16.60 -2.01 37.84
C ALA A 6 -16.16 -3.27 37.11
N SER A 7 -17.00 -3.80 36.26
CA SER A 7 -16.65 -4.86 35.29
C SER A 7 -15.50 -4.35 34.43
N PRO A 8 -14.43 -5.11 34.17
CA PRO A 8 -13.40 -4.67 33.28
C PRO A 8 -14.05 -4.49 31.89
N ALA A 9 -13.95 -3.28 31.35
CA ALA A 9 -14.37 -3.00 29.99
C ALA A 9 -13.69 -4.00 29.08
N GLN A 10 -14.48 -4.82 28.37
CA GLN A 10 -13.94 -5.69 27.34
C GLN A 10 -13.22 -4.78 26.32
N PRO A 11 -11.99 -5.10 25.96
CA PRO A 11 -11.25 -4.26 25.04
C PRO A 11 -12.02 -4.17 23.71
N GLU A 12 -12.27 -2.96 23.25
CA GLU A 12 -13.02 -2.64 22.00
C GLU A 12 -12.46 -3.35 20.75
N TRP A 13 -11.27 -3.87 20.84
CA TRP A 13 -10.61 -4.64 19.77
C TRP A 13 -11.15 -6.05 19.52
N LEU A 14 -11.79 -6.68 20.51
CA LEU A 14 -12.56 -7.90 20.28
C LEU A 14 -13.68 -7.67 19.26
N SER A 15 -14.07 -6.40 19.06
CA SER A 15 -15.15 -6.04 18.17
C SER A 15 -14.88 -6.28 16.68
N LEU A 16 -13.63 -6.28 16.21
CA LEU A 16 -13.34 -6.42 14.77
C LEU A 16 -13.21 -7.87 14.31
N VAL A 17 -12.55 -8.72 15.10
CA VAL A 17 -12.53 -10.18 14.85
C VAL A 17 -13.91 -10.78 15.12
N MET A 18 -14.70 -10.09 15.96
CA MET A 18 -16.08 -10.47 16.28
C MET A 18 -17.09 -9.45 15.68
N ALA A 19 -16.65 -8.53 14.81
CA ALA A 19 -17.54 -7.59 14.16
C ALA A 19 -18.59 -8.36 13.35
N ARG A 20 -19.82 -8.02 13.61
CA ARG A 20 -20.97 -8.66 12.95
C ARG A 20 -21.44 -7.79 11.80
N VAL A 21 -22.12 -8.40 10.88
CA VAL A 21 -22.79 -7.71 9.78
C VAL A 21 -23.70 -6.60 10.31
N SER A 22 -24.32 -6.80 11.49
CA SER A 22 -25.11 -5.76 12.18
C SER A 22 -24.32 -4.49 12.53
N ASP A 23 -22.99 -4.57 12.65
CA ASP A 23 -22.14 -3.45 13.04
C ASP A 23 -21.67 -2.64 11.83
N THR A 24 -21.98 -3.11 10.62
CA THR A 24 -21.65 -2.46 9.35
C THR A 24 -22.75 -1.51 8.89
N GLY A 25 -22.49 -0.76 7.84
CA GLY A 25 -23.47 0.16 7.24
C GLY A 25 -24.56 -0.56 6.44
N VAL A 26 -25.31 -1.50 7.07
CA VAL A 26 -26.45 -2.15 6.42
C VAL A 26 -27.51 -1.10 6.10
N ARG A 27 -27.78 -0.92 4.80
CA ARG A 27 -28.71 0.09 4.31
C ARG A 27 -30.14 -0.43 4.32
N GLU A 28 -31.09 0.44 4.68
CA GLU A 28 -32.52 0.11 4.55
C GLU A 28 -32.84 -0.22 3.11
N PRO A 29 -33.60 -1.31 2.87
CA PRO A 29 -33.94 -1.76 1.53
C PRO A 29 -35.01 -0.86 0.92
N PHE A 30 -34.85 -0.50 -0.34
CA PHE A 30 -35.89 0.15 -1.13
C PHE A 30 -36.63 -0.91 -1.94
N TYR A 31 -37.95 -1.00 -1.70
CA TYR A 31 -38.81 -2.00 -2.35
C TYR A 31 -39.53 -1.41 -3.55
N VAL A 32 -39.62 -2.21 -4.62
CA VAL A 32 -40.42 -1.89 -5.80
C VAL A 32 -41.29 -3.11 -6.18
N ASP A 33 -42.47 -2.86 -6.72
CA ASP A 33 -43.32 -3.92 -7.23
C ASP A 33 -42.77 -4.44 -8.56
N GLY A 34 -42.78 -5.74 -8.75
CA GLY A 34 -42.21 -6.41 -9.93
C GLY A 34 -42.88 -6.02 -11.25
N SER A 35 -44.09 -5.46 -11.23
CA SER A 35 -44.81 -4.99 -12.41
C SER A 35 -44.39 -3.59 -12.91
N VAL A 36 -43.60 -2.85 -12.13
CA VAL A 36 -43.11 -1.51 -12.52
C VAL A 36 -42.12 -1.64 -13.66
N ASP A 37 -42.17 -0.73 -14.63
CA ASP A 37 -41.21 -0.70 -15.73
C ASP A 37 -39.83 -0.21 -15.27
N ILE A 38 -38.78 -0.68 -15.98
CA ILE A 38 -37.37 -0.42 -15.62
C ILE A 38 -37.06 1.08 -15.58
N VAL A 39 -37.62 1.88 -16.53
CA VAL A 39 -37.34 3.33 -16.59
C VAL A 39 -37.88 4.04 -15.35
N SER A 40 -39.08 3.66 -14.90
CA SER A 40 -39.67 4.17 -13.67
C SER A 40 -38.86 3.77 -12.45
N VAL A 41 -38.38 2.53 -12.37
CA VAL A 41 -37.49 2.09 -11.28
C VAL A 41 -36.19 2.88 -11.29
N CYS A 42 -35.55 3.08 -12.44
CA CYS A 42 -34.32 3.88 -12.54
C CYS A 42 -34.53 5.34 -12.12
N ARG A 43 -35.67 5.94 -12.45
CA ARG A 43 -36.02 7.29 -11.99
C ARG A 43 -36.15 7.35 -10.46
N MET A 44 -36.88 6.40 -9.87
CA MET A 44 -37.02 6.31 -8.41
C MET A 44 -35.69 6.10 -7.69
N LEU A 45 -34.77 5.30 -8.25
CA LEU A 45 -33.43 5.10 -7.73
C LEU A 45 -32.59 6.38 -7.83
N SER A 46 -32.64 7.05 -8.99
CA SER A 46 -31.89 8.31 -9.21
C SER A 46 -32.34 9.43 -8.25
N GLU A 47 -33.64 9.60 -8.05
CA GLU A 47 -34.20 10.60 -7.12
C GLU A 47 -33.78 10.36 -5.67
N ARG A 48 -33.48 9.10 -5.29
CA ARG A 48 -33.06 8.71 -3.95
C ARG A 48 -31.54 8.53 -3.80
N GLY A 49 -30.78 8.69 -4.90
CA GLY A 49 -29.34 8.43 -4.90
C GLY A 49 -28.99 6.96 -4.63
N LEU A 50 -29.89 6.02 -4.98
CA LEU A 50 -29.71 4.58 -4.79
C LEU A 50 -29.26 3.91 -6.09
N THR A 51 -28.58 2.76 -5.95
CA THR A 51 -28.07 1.97 -7.08
C THR A 51 -28.69 0.58 -7.16
N ASP A 52 -29.61 0.26 -6.27
CA ASP A 52 -30.25 -1.05 -6.15
C ASP A 52 -31.66 -0.92 -5.52
N ALA A 53 -32.53 -1.87 -5.84
CA ALA A 53 -33.85 -2.02 -5.25
C ALA A 53 -34.16 -3.50 -5.03
N LEU A 54 -34.92 -3.80 -3.98
CA LEU A 54 -35.56 -5.10 -3.82
C LEU A 54 -36.87 -5.15 -4.60
N VAL A 55 -37.02 -6.19 -5.40
CA VAL A 55 -38.19 -6.39 -6.28
C VAL A 55 -39.11 -7.43 -5.68
N CYS A 56 -40.34 -7.01 -5.40
CA CYS A 56 -41.41 -7.89 -4.90
C CYS A 56 -42.23 -8.41 -6.09
N ASP A 57 -42.29 -9.74 -6.27
CA ASP A 57 -43.09 -10.40 -7.30
C ASP A 57 -43.89 -11.56 -6.64
N GLY A 58 -45.07 -11.25 -6.12
CA GLY A 58 -45.82 -12.12 -5.25
C GLY A 58 -45.04 -12.45 -3.97
N ASP A 59 -44.84 -13.76 -3.71
CA ASP A 59 -44.02 -14.20 -2.56
C ASP A 59 -42.50 -14.26 -2.83
N ARG A 60 -42.09 -13.87 -4.04
CA ARG A 60 -40.67 -13.89 -4.43
C ARG A 60 -40.05 -12.52 -4.20
N LEU A 61 -38.84 -12.54 -3.66
CA LEU A 61 -38.02 -11.36 -3.47
C LEU A 61 -36.81 -11.43 -4.39
N GLY A 62 -36.64 -10.42 -5.21
CA GLY A 62 -35.50 -10.28 -6.12
C GLY A 62 -34.72 -8.98 -5.84
N MET A 63 -33.64 -8.79 -6.57
CA MET A 63 -32.84 -7.57 -6.54
C MET A 63 -32.61 -7.07 -7.97
N PHE A 64 -32.77 -5.77 -8.15
CA PHE A 64 -32.45 -5.05 -9.39
C PHE A 64 -31.31 -4.07 -9.12
N THR A 65 -30.30 -4.12 -9.98
CA THR A 65 -29.07 -3.32 -9.85
C THR A 65 -28.69 -2.65 -11.18
N THR A 66 -27.70 -1.76 -11.16
CA THR A 66 -27.13 -1.16 -12.38
C THR A 66 -26.57 -2.20 -13.36
N THR A 67 -26.13 -3.37 -12.89
CA THR A 67 -25.69 -4.46 -13.76
C THR A 67 -26.87 -5.06 -14.51
N ASP A 68 -27.99 -5.28 -13.86
CA ASP A 68 -29.21 -5.82 -14.47
C ASP A 68 -29.82 -4.80 -15.46
N LEU A 69 -29.72 -3.51 -15.18
CA LEU A 69 -30.06 -2.45 -16.14
C LEU A 69 -29.18 -2.52 -17.40
N ARG A 70 -27.88 -2.70 -17.27
CA ARG A 70 -26.98 -2.85 -18.42
C ARG A 70 -27.38 -4.03 -19.28
N ASP A 71 -27.68 -5.16 -18.65
CA ASP A 71 -28.07 -6.40 -19.33
C ASP A 71 -29.47 -6.25 -19.98
N ALA A 72 -30.37 -5.49 -19.36
CA ALA A 72 -31.68 -5.13 -19.93
C ALA A 72 -31.58 -4.27 -21.19
N LEU A 73 -30.60 -3.36 -21.27
CA LEU A 73 -30.37 -2.51 -22.45
C LEU A 73 -29.93 -3.31 -23.70
N LEU A 74 -29.46 -4.55 -23.50
CA LEU A 74 -29.09 -5.47 -24.61
C LEU A 74 -30.26 -6.29 -25.12
N ARG A 75 -31.45 -6.20 -24.50
CA ARG A 75 -32.64 -6.88 -24.94
C ARG A 75 -33.30 -6.14 -26.13
N PRO A 76 -34.02 -6.86 -27.02
CA PRO A 76 -34.71 -6.24 -28.17
C PRO A 76 -35.87 -5.34 -27.74
N GLU A 77 -36.47 -5.58 -26.56
CA GLU A 77 -37.60 -4.82 -26.05
C GLU A 77 -37.13 -3.46 -25.47
N SER A 78 -37.96 -2.44 -25.62
CA SER A 78 -37.70 -1.14 -25.00
C SER A 78 -37.67 -1.26 -23.46
N PRO A 79 -36.70 -0.68 -22.77
CA PRO A 79 -36.67 -0.69 -21.29
C PRO A 79 -37.95 -0.13 -20.63
N ALA A 80 -38.66 0.75 -21.31
CA ALA A 80 -39.96 1.27 -20.86
C ALA A 80 -41.12 0.26 -20.96
N ALA A 81 -40.93 -0.82 -21.75
CA ALA A 81 -41.92 -1.90 -21.87
C ALA A 81 -41.56 -3.11 -21.01
N LEU A 82 -40.33 -3.21 -20.52
CA LEU A 82 -39.87 -4.31 -19.65
C LEU A 82 -40.25 -4.05 -18.20
N GLN A 83 -40.91 -5.03 -17.58
CA GLN A 83 -41.18 -4.99 -16.15
C GLN A 83 -39.94 -5.40 -15.36
N VAL A 84 -39.71 -4.79 -14.20
CA VAL A 84 -38.47 -5.02 -13.42
C VAL A 84 -38.33 -6.47 -12.99
N ARG A 85 -39.43 -7.21 -12.76
CA ARG A 85 -39.39 -8.65 -12.45
C ARG A 85 -38.79 -9.52 -13.56
N GLU A 86 -38.78 -9.06 -14.82
CA GLU A 86 -38.24 -9.81 -15.94
C GLU A 86 -36.71 -9.75 -16.03
N VAL A 87 -36.09 -8.81 -15.31
CA VAL A 87 -34.66 -8.55 -15.33
C VAL A 87 -34.01 -8.65 -13.95
N ALA A 88 -34.80 -8.57 -12.88
CA ALA A 88 -34.32 -8.73 -11.51
C ALA A 88 -33.82 -10.16 -11.26
N ARG A 89 -32.83 -10.29 -10.39
CA ARG A 89 -32.31 -11.57 -9.94
C ARG A 89 -33.03 -12.02 -8.67
N PHE A 90 -33.54 -13.25 -8.68
CA PHE A 90 -34.28 -13.83 -7.55
C PHE A 90 -33.45 -14.84 -6.75
N ASP A 91 -32.26 -15.22 -7.24
CA ASP A 91 -31.30 -16.05 -6.51
C ASP A 91 -30.41 -15.14 -5.67
N LEU A 92 -30.96 -14.60 -4.57
CA LEU A 92 -30.25 -13.67 -3.71
C LEU A 92 -29.29 -14.43 -2.80
N ILE A 93 -28.07 -13.90 -2.67
CA ILE A 93 -27.13 -14.37 -1.67
C ILE A 93 -27.44 -13.63 -0.38
N GLU A 94 -27.70 -14.41 0.67
CA GLU A 94 -28.16 -13.91 1.97
C GLU A 94 -27.08 -14.10 3.03
N VAL A 95 -27.08 -13.21 4.02
CA VAL A 95 -26.23 -13.33 5.20
C VAL A 95 -27.04 -12.95 6.45
N GLU A 96 -26.82 -13.66 7.56
CA GLU A 96 -27.42 -13.29 8.84
C GLU A 96 -26.75 -12.04 9.43
N SER A 97 -27.54 -11.18 10.06
CA SER A 97 -27.03 -9.96 10.72
C SER A 97 -26.04 -10.27 11.85
N SER A 98 -26.13 -11.47 12.41
CA SER A 98 -25.24 -11.98 13.45
C SER A 98 -23.98 -12.65 12.91
N ALA A 99 -23.87 -12.87 11.60
CA ALA A 99 -22.67 -13.43 10.96
C ALA A 99 -21.47 -12.49 11.10
N GLU A 100 -20.28 -13.01 10.99
CA GLU A 100 -19.05 -12.20 11.00
C GLU A 100 -18.95 -11.39 9.69
N VAL A 101 -18.34 -10.21 9.77
CA VAL A 101 -18.08 -9.36 8.59
C VAL A 101 -17.26 -10.12 7.53
N PHE A 102 -16.38 -11.01 7.98
CA PHE A 102 -15.58 -11.89 7.12
C PHE A 102 -16.43 -12.85 6.31
N ASP A 103 -17.45 -13.44 6.90
CA ASP A 103 -18.37 -14.35 6.20
C ASP A 103 -19.10 -13.60 5.09
N ALA A 104 -19.55 -12.36 5.36
CA ALA A 104 -20.18 -11.53 4.35
C ALA A 104 -19.24 -11.22 3.18
N LEU A 105 -17.99 -10.88 3.47
CA LEU A 105 -17.01 -10.62 2.43
C LEU A 105 -16.68 -11.89 1.62
N TRP A 106 -16.49 -13.02 2.30
CA TRP A 106 -16.28 -14.32 1.65
C TRP A 106 -17.43 -14.68 0.72
N LEU A 107 -18.68 -14.49 1.16
CA LEU A 107 -19.87 -14.73 0.32
C LEU A 107 -19.87 -13.84 -0.92
N MET A 108 -19.54 -12.54 -0.79
CA MET A 108 -19.45 -11.64 -1.94
C MET A 108 -18.41 -12.11 -2.96
N LEU A 109 -17.23 -12.52 -2.49
CA LEU A 109 -16.13 -12.99 -3.33
C LEU A 109 -16.45 -14.34 -3.99
N HIS A 110 -16.92 -15.31 -3.20
CA HIS A 110 -17.20 -16.66 -3.67
C HIS A 110 -18.31 -16.67 -4.74
N HIS A 111 -19.36 -15.91 -4.51
CA HIS A 111 -20.49 -15.80 -5.44
C HIS A 111 -20.31 -14.69 -6.49
N ARG A 112 -19.22 -13.92 -6.43
CA ARG A 112 -18.94 -12.77 -7.32
C ARG A 112 -20.07 -11.75 -7.35
N VAL A 113 -20.65 -11.46 -6.20
CA VAL A 113 -21.71 -10.47 -6.02
C VAL A 113 -21.21 -9.28 -5.24
N HIS A 114 -21.72 -8.08 -5.55
CA HIS A 114 -21.33 -6.83 -4.87
C HIS A 114 -22.32 -6.43 -3.77
N ARG A 115 -23.37 -7.23 -3.55
CA ARG A 115 -24.42 -6.97 -2.56
C ARG A 115 -24.91 -8.26 -1.96
N LEU A 116 -25.21 -8.23 -0.66
CA LEU A 116 -25.83 -9.30 0.08
C LEU A 116 -27.15 -8.82 0.67
N LEU A 117 -28.15 -9.68 0.70
CA LEU A 117 -29.36 -9.46 1.47
C LEU A 117 -29.11 -9.83 2.93
N VAL A 118 -29.24 -8.86 3.82
CA VAL A 118 -29.06 -9.10 5.26
C VAL A 118 -30.39 -9.49 5.89
N ARG A 119 -30.39 -10.63 6.58
CA ARG A 119 -31.53 -11.08 7.38
C ARG A 119 -31.19 -11.06 8.87
N ASP A 120 -32.22 -10.89 9.66
CA ASP A 120 -32.19 -11.09 11.11
C ASP A 120 -33.33 -12.03 11.47
N ARG A 121 -32.99 -13.28 11.83
CA ARG A 121 -33.97 -14.33 12.17
C ARG A 121 -35.05 -14.48 11.11
N GLY A 122 -34.66 -14.50 9.83
CA GLY A 122 -35.56 -14.68 8.70
C GLY A 122 -36.25 -13.39 8.20
N VAL A 123 -36.11 -12.28 8.89
CA VAL A 123 -36.67 -10.98 8.48
C VAL A 123 -35.60 -10.19 7.71
N VAL A 124 -35.96 -9.61 6.56
CA VAL A 124 -35.07 -8.75 5.80
C VAL A 124 -34.73 -7.50 6.61
N ARG A 125 -33.44 -7.32 6.91
CA ARG A 125 -32.92 -6.19 7.66
C ARG A 125 -32.46 -5.06 6.73
N GLY A 126 -31.86 -5.44 5.60
CA GLY A 126 -31.31 -4.48 4.66
C GLY A 126 -30.43 -5.09 3.57
N ILE A 127 -29.69 -4.23 2.90
CA ILE A 127 -28.70 -4.59 1.88
C ILE A 127 -27.33 -4.14 2.38
N LEU A 128 -26.34 -5.04 2.31
CA LEU A 128 -24.94 -4.77 2.57
C LEU A 128 -24.20 -4.75 1.24
N GLY A 129 -23.65 -3.60 0.88
CA GLY A 129 -22.82 -3.44 -0.31
C GLY A 129 -21.34 -3.64 -0.03
N GLN A 130 -20.57 -3.95 -1.07
CA GLN A 130 -19.12 -4.07 -0.98
C GLN A 130 -18.47 -2.75 -0.50
N LEU A 131 -18.98 -1.59 -0.94
CA LEU A 131 -18.48 -0.29 -0.48
C LEU A 131 -18.77 -0.05 1.00
N ASP A 132 -19.90 -0.52 1.52
CA ASP A 132 -20.25 -0.40 2.93
C ASP A 132 -19.27 -1.20 3.80
N LEU A 133 -18.83 -2.38 3.32
CA LEU A 133 -17.76 -3.16 3.97
C LEU A 133 -16.41 -2.46 3.91
N VAL A 134 -16.08 -1.85 2.77
CA VAL A 134 -14.83 -1.09 2.62
C VAL A 134 -14.81 0.11 3.55
N ASP A 135 -15.90 0.86 3.66
CA ASP A 135 -16.02 1.98 4.57
C ASP A 135 -15.93 1.52 6.03
N PHE A 136 -16.55 0.38 6.37
CA PHE A 136 -16.42 -0.23 7.69
C PHE A 136 -14.98 -0.60 8.00
N VAL A 137 -14.25 -1.26 7.08
CA VAL A 137 -12.85 -1.62 7.24
C VAL A 137 -11.96 -0.37 7.31
N ALA A 138 -12.24 0.65 6.50
CA ALA A 138 -11.50 1.91 6.55
C ALA A 138 -11.68 2.65 7.89
N HIS A 139 -12.89 2.65 8.46
CA HIS A 139 -13.13 3.16 9.82
C HIS A 139 -12.44 2.29 10.88
N ASN A 140 -12.32 1.00 10.66
CA ASN A 140 -11.68 0.06 11.57
C ASN A 140 -10.14 0.08 11.49
N SER A 141 -9.53 0.64 10.46
CA SER A 141 -8.09 0.95 10.46
C SER A 141 -7.72 1.91 11.59
N HIS A 142 -8.66 2.78 11.99
CA HIS A 142 -8.52 3.61 13.18
C HIS A 142 -8.41 2.78 14.47
N ILE A 143 -9.09 1.63 14.55
CA ILE A 143 -9.01 0.72 15.70
C ILE A 143 -7.62 0.06 15.77
N VAL A 144 -7.05 -0.37 14.63
CA VAL A 144 -5.68 -0.90 14.60
C VAL A 144 -4.68 0.16 15.06
N ALA A 145 -4.86 1.41 14.62
CA ALA A 145 -4.05 2.54 15.08
C ALA A 145 -4.17 2.75 16.61
N LEU A 146 -5.39 2.74 17.14
CA LEU A 146 -5.61 2.85 18.60
C LEU A 146 -4.98 1.70 19.38
N GLN A 147 -4.99 0.47 18.83
CA GLN A 147 -4.33 -0.68 19.47
C GLN A 147 -2.81 -0.54 19.50
N ILE A 148 -2.22 -0.06 18.39
CA ILE A 148 -0.79 0.26 18.35
C ILE A 148 -0.49 1.31 19.43
N ASP A 149 -1.26 2.38 19.52
CA ASP A 149 -1.05 3.46 20.46
C ASP A 149 -1.20 3.00 21.92
N ALA A 150 -2.15 2.11 22.20
CA ALA A 150 -2.40 1.54 23.52
C ALA A 150 -1.44 0.38 23.89
N ALA A 151 -0.64 -0.12 22.95
CA ALA A 151 0.27 -1.24 23.19
C ALA A 151 1.28 -0.89 24.32
N SER A 152 1.45 -1.77 25.30
CA SER A 152 2.41 -1.64 26.40
C SER A 152 3.50 -2.70 26.34
N THR A 153 3.42 -3.63 25.40
CA THR A 153 4.37 -4.73 25.21
C THR A 153 4.54 -5.04 23.72
N ILE A 154 5.65 -5.70 23.35
CA ILE A 154 5.88 -6.20 21.99
C ILE A 154 4.81 -7.21 21.57
N ALA A 155 4.33 -8.04 22.49
CA ALA A 155 3.24 -8.99 22.22
C ALA A 155 1.93 -8.29 21.78
N HIS A 156 1.62 -7.12 22.36
CA HIS A 156 0.48 -6.32 21.92
C HIS A 156 0.69 -5.79 20.48
N LEU A 157 1.91 -5.37 20.13
CA LEU A 157 2.24 -4.96 18.78
C LEU A 157 2.15 -6.12 17.78
N GLN A 158 2.52 -7.34 18.18
CA GLN A 158 2.39 -8.53 17.33
C GLN A 158 0.94 -8.81 16.97
N ALA A 159 0.01 -8.65 17.91
CA ALA A 159 -1.42 -8.77 17.64
C ALA A 159 -1.91 -7.71 16.65
N ALA A 160 -1.43 -6.47 16.75
CA ALA A 160 -1.75 -5.40 15.80
C ALA A 160 -1.20 -5.68 14.39
N VAL A 161 0.02 -6.21 14.29
CA VAL A 161 0.65 -6.59 13.01
C VAL A 161 -0.15 -7.67 12.28
N LEU A 162 -0.62 -8.70 12.99
CA LEU A 162 -1.47 -9.74 12.38
C LEU A 162 -2.75 -9.17 11.78
N ARG A 163 -3.28 -8.08 12.36
CA ARG A 163 -4.46 -7.39 11.84
C ARG A 163 -4.16 -6.53 10.64
N ILE A 164 -2.99 -5.88 10.62
CA ILE A 164 -2.53 -5.18 9.41
C ILE A 164 -2.50 -6.18 8.25
N ASP A 165 -1.90 -7.36 8.45
CA ASP A 165 -1.82 -8.41 7.43
C ASP A 165 -3.22 -8.80 6.92
N THR A 166 -4.13 -9.13 7.83
CA THR A 166 -5.51 -9.50 7.48
C THR A 166 -6.23 -8.36 6.75
N THR A 167 -6.03 -7.10 7.20
CA THR A 167 -6.62 -5.93 6.53
C THR A 167 -6.11 -5.80 5.09
N VAL A 168 -4.82 -6.00 4.85
CA VAL A 168 -4.24 -5.97 3.49
C VAL A 168 -4.86 -7.04 2.59
N GLU A 169 -4.99 -8.28 3.10
CA GLU A 169 -5.62 -9.39 2.37
C GLU A 169 -7.04 -9.03 1.95
N LEU A 170 -7.85 -8.56 2.89
CA LEU A 170 -9.23 -8.17 2.66
C LEU A 170 -9.38 -7.03 1.64
N LEU A 171 -8.58 -5.97 1.80
CA LEU A 171 -8.62 -4.83 0.88
C LEU A 171 -8.19 -5.23 -0.53
N HIS A 172 -7.20 -6.11 -0.65
CA HIS A 172 -6.75 -6.64 -1.94
C HIS A 172 -7.84 -7.49 -2.60
N GLU A 173 -8.42 -8.45 -1.88
CA GLU A 173 -9.52 -9.30 -2.35
C GLU A 173 -10.77 -8.48 -2.69
N GLY A 174 -11.04 -7.40 -1.93
CA GLY A 174 -12.09 -6.43 -2.21
C GLY A 174 -11.83 -5.53 -3.43
N GLY A 175 -10.70 -5.69 -4.14
CA GLY A 175 -10.37 -4.91 -5.34
C GLY A 175 -10.04 -3.44 -5.04
N ILE A 176 -9.63 -3.12 -3.82
CA ILE A 176 -9.23 -1.75 -3.46
C ILE A 176 -7.93 -1.39 -4.15
N ARG A 177 -7.88 -0.18 -4.68
CA ARG A 177 -6.73 0.35 -5.42
C ARG A 177 -5.47 0.32 -4.56
N ILE A 178 -4.38 -0.15 -5.14
CA ILE A 178 -3.12 -0.44 -4.45
C ILE A 178 -2.53 0.78 -3.72
N GLU A 179 -2.71 1.98 -4.26
CA GLU A 179 -2.24 3.21 -3.63
C GLU A 179 -2.96 3.53 -2.32
N ARG A 180 -4.23 3.13 -2.17
CA ARG A 180 -4.99 3.28 -0.92
C ARG A 180 -4.51 2.29 0.13
N ILE A 181 -4.28 1.04 -0.29
CA ILE A 181 -3.72 -0.01 0.58
C ILE A 181 -2.34 0.44 1.07
N ALA A 182 -1.45 0.87 0.18
CA ALA A 182 -0.10 1.31 0.54
C ALA A 182 -0.10 2.49 1.52
N ARG A 183 -0.97 3.48 1.32
CA ARG A 183 -1.11 4.62 2.24
C ARG A 183 -1.51 4.16 3.63
N LEU A 184 -2.56 3.32 3.73
CA LEU A 184 -3.04 2.81 5.00
C LEU A 184 -1.95 2.01 5.74
N VAL A 185 -1.29 1.09 5.03
CA VAL A 185 -0.21 0.28 5.62
C VAL A 185 0.95 1.15 6.08
N GLY A 186 1.37 2.13 5.26
CA GLY A 186 2.44 3.08 5.62
C GLY A 186 2.12 3.87 6.88
N GLU A 187 0.88 4.37 7.04
CA GLU A 187 0.45 5.07 8.26
C GLU A 187 0.47 4.16 9.50
N LEU A 188 -0.01 2.92 9.38
CA LEU A 188 -0.03 1.96 10.49
C LEU A 188 1.39 1.51 10.86
N ASN A 189 2.26 1.26 9.88
CA ASN A 189 3.65 0.88 10.11
C ASN A 189 4.45 2.00 10.77
N ALA A 190 4.27 3.25 10.33
CA ALA A 190 4.94 4.40 10.97
C ALA A 190 4.57 4.51 12.46
N ARG A 191 3.29 4.34 12.80
CA ARG A 191 2.82 4.29 14.19
C ARG A 191 3.40 3.10 14.94
N LEU A 192 3.44 1.92 14.31
CA LEU A 192 4.01 0.69 14.89
C LEU A 192 5.48 0.89 15.26
N PHE A 193 6.28 1.44 14.35
CA PHE A 193 7.72 1.68 14.57
C PHE A 193 7.95 2.75 15.63
N ALA A 194 7.18 3.83 15.59
CA ALA A 194 7.22 4.86 16.65
C ALA A 194 6.87 4.29 18.02
N LYS A 195 5.84 3.44 18.10
CA LYS A 195 5.42 2.82 19.35
C LYS A 195 6.45 1.81 19.85
N LEU A 196 6.97 0.96 18.97
CA LEU A 196 8.05 0.03 19.32
C LEU A 196 9.26 0.78 19.87
N TRP A 197 9.64 1.89 19.23
CA TRP A 197 10.72 2.74 19.71
C TRP A 197 10.43 3.29 21.12
N SER A 198 9.24 3.79 21.35
CA SER A 198 8.83 4.31 22.66
C SER A 198 8.81 3.26 23.78
N LEU A 199 8.64 1.98 23.45
CA LEU A 199 8.71 0.88 24.42
C LEU A 199 10.14 0.47 24.77
N LEU A 200 11.10 0.73 23.89
CA LEU A 200 12.50 0.29 24.02
C LEU A 200 13.45 1.42 24.41
N ALA A 201 13.19 2.63 23.95
CA ALA A 201 13.99 3.82 24.21
C ALA A 201 13.47 4.55 25.46
N THR A 202 14.40 5.15 26.21
CA THR A 202 14.03 6.05 27.31
C THR A 202 13.56 7.40 26.75
N PRO A 203 12.74 8.17 27.47
CA PRO A 203 12.34 9.51 27.06
C PRO A 203 13.50 10.41 26.65
N ASP A 204 14.60 10.41 27.43
CA ASP A 204 15.81 11.14 27.13
C ASP A 204 16.44 10.77 25.78
N LEU A 205 16.46 9.46 25.43
CA LEU A 205 16.95 9.01 24.11
C LEU A 205 16.01 9.49 22.99
N VAL A 206 14.70 9.41 23.19
CA VAL A 206 13.71 9.87 22.19
C VAL A 206 13.87 11.36 21.93
N GLU A 207 14.03 12.18 22.97
CA GLU A 207 14.19 13.65 22.84
C GLU A 207 15.50 14.06 22.18
N ASN A 208 16.56 13.24 22.28
CA ASN A 208 17.88 13.51 21.74
C ASN A 208 18.20 12.72 20.47
N SER A 209 17.20 12.11 19.83
CA SER A 209 17.38 11.34 18.61
C SER A 209 16.21 11.52 17.64
N CYS A 210 16.42 11.12 16.40
CA CYS A 210 15.39 11.00 15.38
C CYS A 210 15.44 9.62 14.75
N LEU A 211 14.41 8.82 14.99
CA LEU A 211 14.25 7.52 14.35
C LEU A 211 13.73 7.73 12.94
N LEU A 212 14.42 7.17 11.96
CA LEU A 212 14.09 7.25 10.55
C LEU A 212 13.68 5.88 10.02
N VAL A 213 12.69 5.86 9.14
CA VAL A 213 12.43 4.76 8.22
C VAL A 213 12.75 5.20 6.80
N MET A 214 13.21 4.27 5.97
CA MET A 214 13.73 4.57 4.64
C MET A 214 13.20 3.57 3.61
N GLY A 215 13.73 3.59 2.39
CA GLY A 215 13.37 2.65 1.35
C GLY A 215 11.86 2.68 1.01
N SER A 216 11.25 1.54 0.82
CA SER A 216 9.81 1.45 0.50
C SER A 216 8.92 1.91 1.65
N GLU A 217 9.34 1.69 2.90
CA GLU A 217 8.64 2.16 4.08
C GLU A 217 8.60 3.69 4.14
N GLY A 218 9.79 4.33 4.02
CA GLY A 218 9.89 5.79 4.03
C GLY A 218 9.10 6.45 2.90
N ARG A 219 8.96 5.79 1.74
CA ARG A 219 8.14 6.30 0.63
C ARG A 219 6.64 6.05 0.80
N GLY A 220 6.20 5.29 1.81
CA GLY A 220 4.81 4.87 1.96
C GLY A 220 4.34 3.93 0.84
N GLU A 221 5.25 3.15 0.27
CA GLU A 221 5.01 2.22 -0.84
C GLU A 221 5.13 0.75 -0.41
N GLN A 222 5.39 0.50 0.86
CA GLN A 222 5.39 -0.83 1.44
C GLN A 222 3.94 -1.30 1.65
N ILE A 223 3.57 -2.41 1.04
CA ILE A 223 2.21 -2.96 1.13
C ILE A 223 2.22 -4.22 1.97
N TRP A 224 3.28 -4.98 1.89
CA TRP A 224 3.54 -6.18 2.66
C TRP A 224 4.87 -6.05 3.39
N LYS A 225 5.07 -6.83 4.44
CA LYS A 225 6.33 -6.81 5.19
C LYS A 225 7.50 -7.12 4.27
N THR A 226 8.42 -6.19 4.17
CA THR A 226 9.68 -6.31 3.44
C THR A 226 10.84 -6.02 4.38
N ASP A 227 12.05 -5.97 3.84
CA ASP A 227 13.26 -5.68 4.59
C ASP A 227 13.12 -4.38 5.39
N GLN A 228 13.60 -4.39 6.63
CA GLN A 228 13.61 -3.19 7.46
C GLN A 228 14.76 -2.27 7.04
N ASP A 229 14.44 -1.04 6.62
CA ASP A 229 15.39 0.02 6.33
C ASP A 229 15.22 1.16 7.35
N ASN A 230 16.10 1.27 8.33
CA ASN A 230 15.98 2.25 9.42
C ASN A 230 17.30 2.86 9.84
N ALA A 231 17.24 4.10 10.38
CA ALA A 231 18.40 4.82 10.89
C ALA A 231 18.04 5.63 12.14
N LEU A 232 19.05 6.03 12.90
CA LEU A 232 18.93 6.88 14.06
C LEU A 232 19.91 8.04 13.97
N LEU A 233 19.41 9.26 13.82
CA LEU A 233 20.20 10.46 14.00
C LEU A 233 20.19 10.86 15.48
N LEU A 234 21.35 11.23 15.98
CA LEU A 234 21.52 11.69 17.36
C LEU A 234 21.87 13.17 17.39
N ARG A 235 21.42 13.87 18.42
CA ARG A 235 21.84 15.22 18.72
C ARG A 235 23.35 15.25 19.01
N ASP A 236 24.03 16.25 18.50
CA ASP A 236 25.47 16.39 18.72
C ASP A 236 25.79 16.53 20.23
N GLY A 237 26.79 15.80 20.67
CA GLY A 237 27.18 15.70 22.08
C GLY A 237 26.39 14.73 22.95
N TYR A 238 25.28 14.18 22.44
CA TYR A 238 24.56 13.14 23.16
C TYR A 238 25.31 11.81 23.08
N GLN A 239 25.56 11.20 24.24
CA GLN A 239 26.29 9.93 24.36
C GLN A 239 25.55 8.97 25.29
N ARG A 240 25.53 7.71 24.90
CA ARG A 240 24.87 6.64 25.67
C ARG A 240 25.59 5.31 25.44
N SER A 241 26.00 4.65 26.53
CA SER A 241 26.79 3.41 26.46
C SER A 241 25.99 2.20 25.97
N ASP A 242 24.68 2.13 26.28
CA ASP A 242 23.77 1.02 25.92
C ASP A 242 23.04 1.21 24.57
N LEU A 243 23.39 2.26 23.81
CA LEU A 243 22.73 2.57 22.53
C LEU A 243 22.80 1.40 21.53
N GLY A 244 23.92 0.65 21.51
CA GLY A 244 24.07 -0.54 20.68
C GLY A 244 23.11 -1.67 21.05
N GLU A 245 22.87 -1.87 22.33
CA GLU A 245 21.94 -2.88 22.85
C GLU A 245 20.48 -2.52 22.51
N ILE A 246 20.12 -1.24 22.67
CA ILE A 246 18.79 -0.75 22.33
C ILE A 246 18.54 -0.90 20.82
N ALA A 247 19.51 -0.56 19.98
CA ALA A 247 19.44 -0.75 18.54
C ALA A 247 19.26 -2.23 18.15
N ALA A 248 20.02 -3.13 18.79
CA ALA A 248 19.90 -4.57 18.56
C ALA A 248 18.52 -5.09 18.97
N ARG A 249 17.99 -4.66 20.12
CA ARG A 249 16.65 -5.03 20.59
C ARG A 249 15.55 -4.52 19.64
N PHE A 250 15.70 -3.31 19.13
CA PHE A 250 14.73 -2.73 18.19
C PHE A 250 14.67 -3.54 16.88
N ASN A 251 15.81 -3.82 16.24
CA ASN A 251 15.85 -4.60 15.01
C ASN A 251 15.43 -6.08 15.24
N ALA A 252 15.77 -6.67 16.37
CA ALA A 252 15.31 -8.02 16.75
C ALA A 252 13.78 -8.05 16.90
N ALA A 253 13.20 -7.08 17.61
CA ALA A 253 11.75 -6.99 17.77
C ALA A 253 11.03 -6.78 16.42
N LEU A 254 11.57 -5.97 15.52
CA LEU A 254 11.03 -5.86 14.17
C LEU A 254 11.06 -7.20 13.42
N THR A 255 12.13 -7.99 13.59
CA THR A 255 12.22 -9.33 13.00
C THR A 255 11.16 -10.27 13.58
N GLU A 256 10.92 -10.24 14.89
CA GLU A 256 9.84 -11.00 15.56
C GLU A 256 8.44 -10.56 15.07
N LEU A 257 8.26 -9.28 14.74
CA LEU A 257 7.05 -8.73 14.17
C LEU A 257 6.88 -9.07 12.67
N GLY A 258 7.86 -9.77 12.07
CA GLY A 258 7.82 -10.26 10.69
C GLY A 258 8.43 -9.33 9.65
N TYR A 259 9.20 -8.32 10.05
CA TYR A 259 10.00 -7.48 9.15
C TYR A 259 11.41 -8.06 9.08
N PRO A 260 11.83 -8.72 7.99
CA PRO A 260 13.15 -9.35 7.90
C PRO A 260 14.27 -8.31 7.91
N GLN A 261 15.46 -8.76 8.32
CA GLN A 261 16.65 -7.91 8.31
C GLN A 261 17.01 -7.51 6.88
N CYS A 262 17.48 -6.27 6.72
CA CYS A 262 17.93 -5.76 5.44
C CYS A 262 19.25 -6.45 5.03
N PRO A 263 19.32 -7.13 3.86
CA PRO A 263 20.55 -7.72 3.36
C PRO A 263 21.67 -6.69 3.15
N GLY A 264 21.31 -5.44 2.86
CA GLY A 264 22.23 -4.31 2.74
C GLY A 264 22.70 -3.72 4.08
N ASN A 265 22.24 -4.29 5.22
CA ASN A 265 22.58 -3.82 6.56
C ASN A 265 22.24 -2.33 6.80
N ILE A 266 21.12 -1.88 6.24
CA ILE A 266 20.59 -0.51 6.40
C ILE A 266 19.70 -0.49 7.66
N MET A 267 20.34 -0.61 8.82
CA MET A 267 19.65 -0.79 10.09
C MET A 267 20.36 -0.08 11.24
N LEU A 268 19.63 0.22 12.33
CA LEU A 268 20.18 0.83 13.53
C LEU A 268 21.36 0.07 14.14
N THR A 269 21.45 -1.25 13.92
CA THR A 269 22.57 -2.08 14.38
C THR A 269 23.88 -1.72 13.70
N ASN A 270 23.83 -1.18 12.49
CA ASN A 270 24.99 -0.68 11.76
C ASN A 270 25.36 0.74 12.21
N PRO A 271 26.57 0.99 12.76
CA PRO A 271 26.98 2.33 13.17
C PRO A 271 26.92 3.40 12.09
N LEU A 272 27.00 3.02 10.80
CA LEU A 272 26.84 3.95 9.67
C LEU A 272 25.46 4.62 9.67
N TRP A 273 24.44 3.91 10.13
CA TRP A 273 23.06 4.37 10.20
C TRP A 273 22.61 4.80 11.60
N ARG A 274 23.57 4.92 12.54
CA ARG A 274 23.34 5.38 13.92
C ARG A 274 24.45 6.33 14.33
N GLN A 275 24.29 7.61 14.01
CA GLN A 275 25.35 8.61 14.17
C GLN A 275 24.84 9.93 14.79
N PRO A 276 25.70 10.69 15.49
CA PRO A 276 25.46 12.10 15.74
C PRO A 276 25.33 12.88 14.42
N LEU A 277 24.54 13.94 14.43
CA LEU A 277 24.23 14.72 13.23
C LEU A 277 25.48 15.27 12.52
N ALA A 278 26.49 15.75 13.30
CA ALA A 278 27.74 16.24 12.74
C ALA A 278 28.48 15.15 11.94
N ALA A 279 28.61 13.94 12.52
CA ALA A 279 29.23 12.80 11.83
C ALA A 279 28.40 12.35 10.62
N PHE A 280 27.08 12.38 10.71
CA PHE A 280 26.21 12.03 9.59
C PHE A 280 26.31 13.01 8.42
N ARG A 281 26.52 14.31 8.70
CA ARG A 281 26.81 15.32 7.68
C ARG A 281 28.10 15.00 6.91
N ASP A 282 29.14 14.53 7.59
CA ASP A 282 30.36 14.08 6.92
C ASP A 282 30.12 12.81 6.11
N THR A 283 29.32 11.88 6.62
CA THR A 283 28.87 10.68 5.89
C THR A 283 28.14 11.06 4.60
N ILE A 284 27.19 12.00 4.63
CA ILE A 284 26.51 12.52 3.43
C ILE A 284 27.53 13.05 2.40
N ARG A 285 28.55 13.81 2.85
CA ARG A 285 29.59 14.32 1.97
C ARG A 285 30.40 13.18 1.33
N GLN A 286 30.72 12.14 2.12
CA GLN A 286 31.42 10.95 1.60
C GLN A 286 30.57 10.19 0.59
N TRP A 287 29.26 10.06 0.79
CA TRP A 287 28.36 9.44 -0.20
C TRP A 287 28.30 10.22 -1.51
N CYS A 288 28.36 11.54 -1.45
CA CYS A 288 28.35 12.37 -2.65
C CYS A 288 29.68 12.34 -3.41
N TYR A 289 30.80 12.42 -2.72
CA TYR A 289 32.10 12.71 -3.34
C TYR A 289 33.24 11.77 -2.92
N GLY A 290 33.00 10.89 -1.98
CA GLY A 290 33.98 9.91 -1.53
C GLY A 290 34.15 8.73 -2.50
N PRO A 291 35.14 7.87 -2.24
CA PRO A 291 35.47 6.73 -3.07
C PRO A 291 34.58 5.51 -2.83
N ASP A 292 33.68 5.56 -1.85
CA ASP A 292 32.81 4.43 -1.49
C ASP A 292 31.90 4.06 -2.67
N PRO A 293 31.98 2.82 -3.20
CA PRO A 293 31.15 2.37 -4.32
C PRO A 293 29.67 2.34 -3.94
N ASP A 294 29.33 2.09 -2.67
CA ASP A 294 27.95 2.03 -2.17
C ASP A 294 27.40 3.41 -1.78
N GLY A 295 28.24 4.45 -1.78
CA GLY A 295 27.88 5.79 -1.33
C GLY A 295 26.66 6.35 -2.06
N THR A 296 26.58 6.22 -3.38
CA THR A 296 25.42 6.69 -4.17
C THR A 296 24.14 5.91 -3.85
N MET A 297 24.24 4.61 -3.56
CA MET A 297 23.08 3.80 -3.16
C MET A 297 22.62 4.16 -1.75
N ASN A 298 23.55 4.32 -0.81
CA ASN A 298 23.25 4.78 0.55
C ASN A 298 22.56 6.15 0.54
N LEU A 299 23.06 7.08 -0.27
CA LEU A 299 22.41 8.36 -0.48
C LEU A 299 21.00 8.22 -1.06
N ALA A 300 20.82 7.34 -2.05
CA ALA A 300 19.51 7.08 -2.63
C ALA A 300 18.50 6.56 -1.61
N ILE A 301 18.95 5.73 -0.67
CA ILE A 301 18.12 5.21 0.43
C ILE A 301 17.81 6.33 1.43
N PHE A 302 18.80 7.17 1.78
CA PHE A 302 18.59 8.32 2.67
C PHE A 302 17.60 9.35 2.09
N LEU A 303 17.55 9.54 0.78
CA LEU A 303 16.56 10.42 0.14
C LEU A 303 15.10 10.00 0.39
N ASP A 304 14.88 8.77 0.79
CA ASP A 304 13.57 8.24 1.18
C ASP A 304 13.30 8.32 2.68
N ALA A 305 14.23 8.86 3.47
CA ALA A 305 14.10 8.92 4.92
C ALA A 305 12.88 9.73 5.36
N VAL A 306 12.14 9.22 6.33
CA VAL A 306 11.04 9.90 7.02
C VAL A 306 11.23 9.71 8.51
N ALA A 307 11.06 10.78 9.28
CA ALA A 307 11.06 10.70 10.73
C ALA A 307 9.78 10.04 11.24
N VAL A 308 9.90 9.03 12.08
CA VAL A 308 8.76 8.35 12.71
C VAL A 308 8.70 8.56 14.21
N ALA A 309 9.81 8.89 14.86
CA ALA A 309 9.84 9.22 16.28
C ALA A 309 11.02 10.13 16.63
N GLY A 310 10.88 10.91 17.68
CA GLY A 310 11.92 11.79 18.20
C GLY A 310 11.94 13.19 17.57
N ASP A 311 13.12 13.83 17.52
CA ASP A 311 13.32 15.19 17.05
C ASP A 311 13.52 15.25 15.53
N GLU A 312 12.44 15.51 14.79
CA GLU A 312 12.44 15.62 13.32
C GLU A 312 13.40 16.71 12.81
N SER A 313 13.75 17.71 13.62
CA SER A 313 14.66 18.78 13.19
C SER A 313 16.02 18.23 12.77
N LEU A 314 16.47 17.10 13.33
CA LEU A 314 17.72 16.44 12.95
C LEU A 314 17.69 15.96 11.50
N LEU A 315 16.57 15.42 11.03
CA LEU A 315 16.40 15.05 9.63
C LEU A 315 16.36 16.27 8.71
N VAL A 316 15.65 17.32 9.12
CA VAL A 316 15.57 18.57 8.35
C VAL A 316 16.97 19.15 8.16
N GLU A 317 17.78 19.21 9.23
CA GLU A 317 19.14 19.71 9.18
C GLU A 317 20.08 18.85 8.32
N ALA A 318 19.91 17.52 8.36
CA ALA A 318 20.66 16.60 7.50
C ALA A 318 20.33 16.83 6.01
N ARG A 319 19.05 17.02 5.68
CA ARG A 319 18.60 17.35 4.32
C ARG A 319 19.07 18.71 3.84
N ASP A 320 19.03 19.72 4.70
CA ASP A 320 19.55 21.05 4.38
C ASP A 320 21.07 21.02 4.15
N HIS A 321 21.79 20.15 4.87
CA HIS A 321 23.20 19.92 4.62
C HIS A 321 23.42 19.27 3.25
N LEU A 322 22.64 18.25 2.90
CA LEU A 322 22.70 17.62 1.58
C LEU A 322 22.50 18.64 0.45
N ASP A 323 21.47 19.48 0.56
CA ASP A 323 21.18 20.52 -0.44
C ASP A 323 22.34 21.51 -0.62
N ARG A 324 23.08 21.81 0.45
CA ARG A 324 24.29 22.67 0.41
C ARG A 324 25.49 21.95 -0.22
N VAL A 325 25.64 20.66 0.05
CA VAL A 325 26.73 19.83 -0.49
C VAL A 325 26.56 19.60 -1.99
N LEU A 326 25.31 19.46 -2.45
CA LEU A 326 25.00 19.23 -3.86
C LEU A 326 25.14 20.53 -4.68
N ASN A 327 26.31 20.74 -5.21
CA ASN A 327 26.64 21.92 -6.03
C ASN A 327 26.16 21.84 -7.49
N GLY A 328 25.21 20.94 -7.81
CA GLY A 328 24.71 20.76 -9.18
C GLY A 328 25.72 20.12 -10.14
N SER A 329 26.67 19.34 -9.64
CA SER A 329 27.64 18.63 -10.47
C SER A 329 26.95 17.61 -11.36
N ASP A 330 26.93 17.85 -12.67
CA ASP A 330 26.36 16.92 -13.66
C ASP A 330 27.06 15.53 -13.59
N VAL A 331 28.36 15.50 -13.29
CA VAL A 331 29.11 14.24 -13.13
C VAL A 331 28.57 13.42 -11.94
N PHE A 332 28.32 14.05 -10.81
CA PHE A 332 27.74 13.39 -9.67
C PHE A 332 26.32 12.88 -9.99
N LEU A 333 25.47 13.72 -10.60
CA LEU A 333 24.10 13.35 -10.96
C LEU A 333 24.05 12.20 -11.97
N SER A 334 24.97 12.18 -12.95
CA SER A 334 25.11 11.07 -13.91
C SER A 334 25.53 9.77 -13.19
N ARG A 335 26.52 9.85 -12.28
CA ARG A 335 26.95 8.71 -11.46
C ARG A 335 25.79 8.19 -10.57
N PHE A 336 25.04 9.10 -9.96
CA PHE A 336 23.90 8.75 -9.14
C PHE A 336 22.78 8.08 -9.94
N ALA A 337 22.52 8.50 -11.17
CA ALA A 337 21.51 7.92 -12.05
C ALA A 337 21.95 6.62 -12.76
N ALA A 338 23.27 6.36 -12.84
CA ALA A 338 23.84 5.23 -13.62
C ALA A 338 23.22 3.86 -13.33
N PRO A 339 22.81 3.49 -12.09
CA PRO A 339 22.15 2.21 -11.83
C PRO A 339 20.89 1.96 -12.66
N VAL A 340 20.19 3.01 -13.13
CA VAL A 340 19.03 2.87 -14.01
C VAL A 340 19.39 2.22 -15.36
N ALA A 341 20.60 2.47 -15.86
CA ALA A 341 21.08 1.89 -17.13
C ALA A 341 21.63 0.48 -16.94
N GLN A 342 22.37 0.20 -15.85
CA GLN A 342 23.12 -1.04 -15.63
C GLN A 342 22.23 -2.31 -15.58
N PHE A 343 21.01 -2.21 -15.06
CA PHE A 343 20.08 -3.35 -14.99
C PHE A 343 19.47 -3.72 -16.35
N ALA A 344 19.78 -3.01 -17.42
CA ALA A 344 19.24 -3.23 -18.75
C ALA A 344 20.04 -4.19 -19.60
N GLU A 345 21.37 -4.17 -19.49
CA GLU A 345 22.25 -4.83 -20.46
C GLU A 345 22.29 -6.35 -20.31
N ASN A 346 21.98 -6.89 -19.15
CA ASN A 346 22.09 -8.32 -18.83
C ASN A 346 20.77 -9.11 -18.86
N SER A 347 19.68 -8.57 -19.38
CA SER A 347 18.40 -9.25 -19.24
C SER A 347 17.77 -9.67 -20.57
N HIS A 348 17.72 -10.97 -20.81
CA HIS A 348 16.97 -11.62 -21.90
C HIS A 348 15.46 -11.30 -21.87
N TRP A 349 14.92 -10.70 -20.79
CA TRP A 349 13.52 -10.40 -20.65
C TRP A 349 13.02 -9.28 -21.61
N TRP A 350 13.91 -8.41 -22.12
CA TRP A 350 13.55 -7.47 -23.18
C TRP A 350 13.17 -8.19 -24.49
N SER A 351 13.67 -9.39 -24.71
CA SER A 351 13.27 -10.24 -25.83
C SER A 351 11.84 -10.77 -25.67
N TRP A 352 11.36 -10.90 -24.42
CA TRP A 352 9.99 -11.31 -24.12
C TRP A 352 8.96 -10.25 -24.54
N LEU A 353 9.29 -8.95 -24.49
CA LEU A 353 8.44 -7.88 -25.03
C LEU A 353 8.24 -7.96 -26.54
N GLY A 354 9.14 -8.62 -27.28
CA GLY A 354 9.11 -8.71 -28.74
C GLY A 354 8.80 -10.08 -29.32
N GLN A 355 8.93 -11.18 -28.57
CA GLN A 355 8.76 -12.55 -29.05
C GLN A 355 8.01 -13.42 -28.04
N ARG A 356 7.06 -14.25 -28.52
CA ARG A 356 6.28 -15.21 -27.73
C ARG A 356 7.13 -16.39 -27.17
N ARG A 357 8.24 -16.15 -26.51
CA ARG A 357 9.09 -17.22 -25.98
C ARG A 357 9.48 -16.97 -24.54
N ASP A 358 9.22 -18.00 -23.72
CA ASP A 358 9.63 -18.24 -22.34
C ASP A 358 8.85 -17.50 -21.24
N ASP A 359 7.54 -17.83 -21.14
CA ASP A 359 6.68 -17.42 -20.03
C ASP A 359 7.09 -18.09 -18.69
N GLU A 360 8.02 -19.04 -18.69
CA GLU A 360 8.44 -19.80 -17.50
C GLU A 360 9.56 -19.12 -16.69
N THR A 361 10.33 -18.21 -17.32
CA THR A 361 11.45 -17.55 -16.63
C THR A 361 10.94 -16.52 -15.61
N PRO A 362 11.30 -16.67 -14.30
CA PRO A 362 10.88 -15.71 -13.29
C PRO A 362 11.42 -14.31 -13.56
N LEU A 363 10.56 -13.30 -13.43
CA LEU A 363 10.91 -11.90 -13.56
C LEU A 363 10.93 -11.22 -12.19
N ASP A 364 12.07 -10.59 -11.84
CA ASP A 364 12.17 -9.77 -10.64
C ASP A 364 11.50 -8.41 -10.86
N LEU A 365 10.27 -8.27 -10.35
CA LEU A 365 9.49 -7.03 -10.45
C LEU A 365 10.14 -5.85 -9.74
N LYS A 366 10.91 -6.09 -8.67
CA LYS A 366 11.67 -5.04 -7.98
C LYS A 366 12.76 -4.51 -8.89
N LYS A 367 13.61 -5.39 -9.40
CA LYS A 367 14.80 -5.06 -10.17
C LYS A 367 14.48 -4.44 -11.54
N PHE A 368 13.54 -5.04 -12.27
CA PHE A 368 13.26 -4.66 -13.66
C PHE A 368 12.05 -3.74 -13.82
N GLY A 369 11.20 -3.66 -12.80
CA GLY A 369 9.97 -2.87 -12.81
C GLY A 369 10.08 -1.63 -11.94
N THR A 370 9.94 -1.79 -10.62
CA THR A 370 9.83 -0.65 -9.70
C THR A 370 11.13 0.11 -9.49
N PHE A 371 12.31 -0.56 -9.49
CA PHE A 371 13.58 0.10 -9.25
C PHE A 371 13.91 1.18 -10.29
N PRO A 372 13.79 0.95 -11.62
CA PRO A 372 14.05 2.00 -12.61
C PRO A 372 13.13 3.22 -12.44
N ILE A 373 11.86 3.01 -12.07
CA ILE A 373 10.93 4.12 -11.79
C ILE A 373 11.40 4.89 -10.55
N VAL A 374 11.53 4.19 -9.44
CA VAL A 374 11.85 4.79 -8.14
C VAL A 374 13.20 5.52 -8.18
N HIS A 375 14.24 4.84 -8.68
CA HIS A 375 15.59 5.42 -8.70
C HIS A 375 15.72 6.53 -9.75
N GLY A 376 15.08 6.37 -10.90
CA GLY A 376 15.05 7.42 -11.93
C GLY A 376 14.36 8.69 -11.44
N LEU A 377 13.22 8.57 -10.75
CA LEU A 377 12.52 9.71 -10.17
C LEU A 377 13.29 10.32 -9.00
N ARG A 378 14.04 9.53 -8.21
CA ARG A 378 14.98 10.08 -7.20
C ARG A 378 16.06 10.93 -7.87
N ALA A 379 16.65 10.46 -8.97
CA ALA A 379 17.69 11.19 -9.69
C ALA A 379 17.15 12.52 -10.26
N LEU A 380 15.97 12.51 -10.87
CA LEU A 380 15.31 13.74 -11.33
C LEU A 380 14.94 14.66 -10.16
N ALA A 381 14.40 14.12 -9.07
CA ALA A 381 14.06 14.89 -7.87
C ALA A 381 15.30 15.56 -7.28
N LEU A 382 16.41 14.84 -7.19
CA LEU A 382 17.69 15.38 -6.70
C LEU A 382 18.20 16.51 -7.61
N ARG A 383 18.19 16.32 -8.93
CA ARG A 383 18.61 17.33 -9.91
C ARG A 383 17.77 18.60 -9.83
N HIS A 384 16.48 18.47 -9.62
CA HIS A 384 15.51 19.57 -9.60
C HIS A 384 15.17 20.04 -8.18
N ARG A 385 15.89 19.55 -7.16
CA ARG A 385 15.68 19.91 -5.74
C ARG A 385 14.23 19.72 -5.28
N VAL A 386 13.64 18.60 -5.67
CA VAL A 386 12.33 18.15 -5.21
C VAL A 386 12.54 17.35 -3.92
N ARG A 387 11.95 17.81 -2.82
CA ARG A 387 12.09 17.19 -1.49
C ARG A 387 11.02 16.15 -1.17
N ALA A 388 10.06 15.96 -2.05
CA ALA A 388 9.04 14.90 -1.90
C ALA A 388 9.71 13.54 -1.73
N VAL A 389 9.13 12.69 -0.86
CA VAL A 389 9.69 11.38 -0.53
C VAL A 389 9.03 10.28 -1.33
N SER A 390 7.69 10.25 -1.40
CA SER A 390 6.99 9.23 -2.17
C SER A 390 7.25 9.38 -3.67
N THR A 391 7.30 8.25 -4.38
CA THR A 391 7.52 8.25 -5.84
C THR A 391 6.40 9.00 -6.57
N ALA A 392 5.15 8.86 -6.12
CA ALA A 392 3.99 9.57 -6.68
C ALA A 392 4.09 11.08 -6.48
N ASP A 393 4.53 11.56 -5.32
CA ASP A 393 4.67 13.00 -5.05
C ASP A 393 5.85 13.59 -5.81
N ARG A 394 6.99 12.88 -5.89
CA ARG A 394 8.11 13.27 -6.76
C ARG A 394 7.64 13.45 -8.20
N LEU A 395 6.90 12.49 -8.72
CA LEU A 395 6.37 12.51 -10.08
C LEU A 395 5.42 13.70 -10.28
N ARG A 396 4.53 13.96 -9.32
CA ARG A 396 3.59 15.10 -9.36
C ARG A 396 4.34 16.44 -9.40
N GLU A 397 5.34 16.63 -8.53
CA GLU A 397 6.13 17.86 -8.51
C GLU A 397 6.96 18.03 -9.77
N LEU A 398 7.61 16.98 -10.28
CA LEU A 398 8.39 17.04 -11.51
C LEU A 398 7.51 17.38 -12.72
N ARG A 399 6.28 16.84 -12.77
CA ARG A 399 5.29 17.22 -13.80
C ARG A 399 4.90 18.69 -13.68
N LEU A 400 4.58 19.17 -12.49
CA LEU A 400 4.20 20.58 -12.27
C LEU A 400 5.32 21.57 -12.64
N ARG A 401 6.57 21.16 -12.53
CA ARG A 401 7.75 21.94 -12.95
C ARG A 401 8.09 21.80 -14.43
N GLY A 402 7.30 21.03 -15.19
CA GLY A 402 7.55 20.81 -16.62
C GLY A 402 8.77 19.95 -16.94
N VAL A 403 9.30 19.19 -15.96
CA VAL A 403 10.45 18.31 -16.14
C VAL A 403 10.07 17.03 -16.89
N LEU A 404 8.87 16.52 -16.64
CA LEU A 404 8.33 15.34 -17.28
C LEU A 404 7.06 15.70 -18.08
N ASP A 405 6.96 15.09 -19.25
CA ASP A 405 5.75 15.17 -20.06
C ASP A 405 4.53 14.66 -19.27
N PRO A 406 3.38 15.38 -19.28
CA PRO A 406 2.21 15.00 -18.49
C PRO A 406 1.66 13.60 -18.80
N VAL A 407 1.73 13.13 -20.05
CA VAL A 407 1.26 11.81 -20.48
C VAL A 407 2.21 10.74 -19.93
N LEU A 408 3.53 10.93 -20.12
CA LEU A 408 4.51 9.99 -19.57
C LEU A 408 4.43 9.95 -18.05
N ALA A 409 4.20 11.07 -17.37
CA ALA A 409 4.06 11.10 -15.93
C ALA A 409 2.85 10.29 -15.45
N ALA A 410 1.71 10.38 -16.14
CA ALA A 410 0.53 9.56 -15.85
C ALA A 410 0.83 8.07 -16.08
N ASP A 411 1.37 7.73 -17.26
CA ASP A 411 1.73 6.36 -17.63
C ASP A 411 2.69 5.73 -16.58
N VAL A 412 3.71 6.46 -16.13
CA VAL A 412 4.67 5.99 -15.12
C VAL A 412 4.02 5.73 -13.76
N LEU A 413 3.06 6.55 -13.35
CA LEU A 413 2.31 6.33 -12.11
C LEU A 413 1.45 5.07 -12.21
N ASP A 414 0.75 4.89 -13.32
CA ASP A 414 -0.08 3.71 -13.56
C ASP A 414 0.77 2.43 -13.65
N ALA A 415 1.95 2.50 -14.30
CA ALA A 415 2.89 1.39 -14.34
C ALA A 415 3.41 1.03 -12.93
N LEU A 416 3.73 2.03 -12.09
CA LEU A 416 4.15 1.79 -10.71
C LEU A 416 3.06 1.07 -9.93
N HIS A 417 1.83 1.56 -9.98
CA HIS A 417 0.68 0.95 -9.28
C HIS A 417 0.38 -0.47 -9.79
N CYS A 418 0.45 -0.69 -11.11
CA CYS A 418 0.31 -2.02 -11.70
C CYS A 418 1.37 -3.00 -11.17
N LEU A 419 2.64 -2.60 -11.16
CA LEU A 419 3.75 -3.44 -10.66
C LEU A 419 3.62 -3.72 -9.16
N MET A 420 3.17 -2.74 -8.37
CA MET A 420 2.89 -2.91 -6.94
C MET A 420 1.74 -3.90 -6.71
N ALA A 421 0.66 -3.80 -7.49
CA ALA A 421 -0.48 -4.71 -7.39
C ALA A 421 -0.11 -6.15 -7.76
N LEU A 422 0.62 -6.35 -8.84
CA LEU A 422 1.12 -7.66 -9.26
C LEU A 422 2.06 -8.28 -8.22
N LYS A 423 2.93 -7.45 -7.63
CA LYS A 423 3.82 -7.90 -6.54
C LYS A 423 3.03 -8.36 -5.33
N LEU A 424 2.04 -7.59 -4.87
CA LEU A 424 1.19 -7.97 -3.74
C LEU A 424 0.43 -9.26 -4.03
N ALA A 425 -0.23 -9.35 -5.19
CA ALA A 425 -0.97 -10.54 -5.60
C ALA A 425 -0.08 -11.80 -5.61
N ASN A 426 1.18 -11.67 -6.06
CA ASN A 426 2.15 -12.77 -6.03
C ASN A 426 2.52 -13.14 -4.59
N GLN A 427 2.83 -12.16 -3.74
CA GLN A 427 3.21 -12.40 -2.35
C GLN A 427 2.10 -13.09 -1.56
N LEU A 428 0.84 -12.71 -1.77
CA LEU A 428 -0.31 -13.35 -1.15
C LEU A 428 -0.50 -14.79 -1.65
N ARG A 429 -0.32 -15.04 -2.95
CA ARG A 429 -0.35 -16.40 -3.54
C ARG A 429 0.73 -17.32 -2.95
N GLU A 430 1.96 -16.81 -2.80
CA GLU A 430 3.07 -17.56 -2.22
C GLU A 430 2.82 -17.91 -0.77
N ARG A 431 2.32 -16.94 0.02
CA ARG A 431 1.94 -17.18 1.40
C ARG A 431 0.83 -18.22 1.54
N ALA A 432 -0.22 -18.13 0.73
CA ALA A 432 -1.30 -19.11 0.70
C ALA A 432 -0.80 -20.52 0.35
N ALA A 433 0.28 -20.62 -0.45
CA ALA A 433 0.96 -21.87 -0.77
C ALA A 433 2.03 -22.30 0.27
N GLY A 434 2.17 -21.57 1.39
CA GLY A 434 3.15 -21.85 2.44
C GLY A 434 4.61 -21.55 2.03
N ARG A 435 4.82 -20.75 1.00
CA ARG A 435 6.16 -20.33 0.55
C ARG A 435 6.54 -18.97 1.14
N VAL A 436 7.84 -18.69 1.17
CA VAL A 436 8.35 -17.37 1.58
C VAL A 436 8.11 -16.41 0.40
N PRO A 437 7.37 -15.31 0.61
CA PRO A 437 7.12 -14.32 -0.44
C PRO A 437 8.41 -13.67 -0.94
N ASP A 438 8.55 -13.57 -2.28
CA ASP A 438 9.67 -12.90 -2.92
C ASP A 438 9.20 -11.86 -3.97
N ASN A 439 10.12 -11.34 -4.79
CA ASN A 439 9.83 -10.38 -5.85
C ASN A 439 9.74 -11.01 -7.24
N LEU A 440 9.82 -12.36 -7.31
CA LEU A 440 9.89 -13.09 -8.56
C LEU A 440 8.48 -13.47 -9.02
N VAL A 441 8.09 -13.03 -10.20
CA VAL A 441 6.81 -13.38 -10.82
C VAL A 441 7.08 -14.15 -12.10
N ARG A 442 6.44 -15.30 -12.26
CA ARG A 442 6.46 -16.04 -13.52
C ARG A 442 5.30 -15.57 -14.38
N PRO A 443 5.53 -15.07 -15.60
CA PRO A 443 4.45 -14.67 -16.48
C PRO A 443 3.45 -15.81 -16.78
N ALA A 444 3.89 -17.06 -16.77
CA ALA A 444 3.04 -18.23 -16.94
C ALA A 444 1.97 -18.37 -15.82
N ASP A 445 2.28 -17.94 -14.61
CA ASP A 445 1.38 -18.00 -13.45
C ASP A 445 0.34 -16.84 -13.42
N LEU A 446 0.48 -15.86 -14.34
CA LEU A 446 -0.41 -14.72 -14.46
C LEU A 446 -1.58 -15.03 -15.40
N GLY A 447 -2.76 -14.48 -15.10
CA GLY A 447 -3.87 -14.43 -16.03
C GLY A 447 -3.55 -13.60 -17.29
N THR A 448 -4.33 -13.75 -18.36
CA THR A 448 -4.08 -13.02 -19.61
C THR A 448 -4.04 -11.51 -19.40
N LEU A 449 -5.00 -10.96 -18.65
CA LEU A 449 -5.06 -9.51 -18.38
C LEU A 449 -3.88 -9.03 -17.53
N GLU A 450 -3.49 -9.79 -16.50
CA GLU A 450 -2.33 -9.46 -15.66
C GLU A 450 -1.03 -9.46 -16.47
N ARG A 451 -0.89 -10.43 -17.39
CA ARG A 451 0.28 -10.56 -18.27
C ARG A 451 0.38 -9.40 -19.25
N ASP A 452 -0.75 -9.00 -19.84
CA ASP A 452 -0.79 -7.86 -20.75
C ASP A 452 -0.51 -6.56 -19.99
N ALA A 453 -1.09 -6.36 -18.81
CA ALA A 453 -0.81 -5.22 -17.95
C ALA A 453 0.67 -5.16 -17.52
N LEU A 454 1.29 -6.30 -17.18
CA LEU A 454 2.72 -6.38 -16.89
C LEU A 454 3.57 -5.95 -18.11
N ARG A 455 3.22 -6.42 -19.31
CA ARG A 455 3.91 -6.06 -20.55
C ARG A 455 3.85 -4.57 -20.81
N ASP A 456 2.67 -3.97 -20.67
CA ASP A 456 2.45 -2.54 -20.87
C ASP A 456 3.21 -1.71 -19.82
N ALA A 457 3.15 -2.10 -18.54
CA ALA A 457 3.91 -1.45 -17.47
C ALA A 457 5.44 -1.47 -17.76
N LEU A 458 5.97 -2.61 -18.19
CA LEU A 458 7.40 -2.72 -18.53
C LEU A 458 7.78 -1.91 -19.79
N ALA A 459 6.86 -1.77 -20.76
CA ALA A 459 7.09 -0.89 -21.92
C ALA A 459 7.19 0.59 -21.48
N ILE A 460 6.37 1.02 -20.53
CA ILE A 460 6.43 2.37 -19.94
C ILE A 460 7.74 2.55 -19.17
N VAL A 461 8.16 1.57 -18.35
CA VAL A 461 9.47 1.58 -17.67
C VAL A 461 10.60 1.77 -18.66
N LYS A 462 10.56 1.09 -19.80
CA LYS A 462 11.55 1.24 -20.88
C LYS A 462 11.59 2.65 -21.44
N ARG A 463 10.41 3.27 -21.70
CA ARG A 463 10.33 4.66 -22.18
C ARG A 463 10.95 5.64 -21.18
N LEU A 464 10.58 5.54 -19.90
CA LEU A 464 11.16 6.37 -18.84
C LEU A 464 12.67 6.21 -18.78
N ARG A 465 13.17 4.98 -18.80
CA ARG A 465 14.59 4.69 -18.78
C ARG A 465 15.33 5.31 -19.97
N THR A 466 14.79 5.19 -21.18
CA THR A 466 15.38 5.79 -22.38
C THR A 466 15.52 7.31 -22.21
N GLN A 467 14.50 7.98 -21.67
CA GLN A 467 14.59 9.40 -21.38
C GLN A 467 15.67 9.71 -20.33
N LEU A 468 15.74 8.94 -19.24
CA LEU A 468 16.76 9.14 -18.19
C LEU A 468 18.18 8.94 -18.73
N VAL A 469 18.40 7.96 -19.59
CA VAL A 469 19.71 7.75 -20.25
C VAL A 469 20.13 8.98 -21.04
N LEU A 470 19.20 9.62 -21.76
CA LEU A 470 19.47 10.85 -22.50
C LEU A 470 19.68 12.04 -21.57
N ASP A 471 18.80 12.21 -20.58
CA ASP A 471 18.81 13.37 -19.64
C ASP A 471 20.10 13.40 -18.80
N PHE A 472 20.58 12.24 -18.35
CA PHE A 472 21.77 12.10 -17.53
C PHE A 472 23.02 11.69 -18.31
N ARG A 473 22.93 11.53 -19.66
CA ARG A 473 24.03 11.14 -20.55
C ARG A 473 24.71 9.83 -20.11
N LEU A 474 23.89 8.82 -19.74
CA LEU A 474 24.39 7.58 -19.19
C LEU A 474 25.04 6.65 -20.24
N ASP A 475 24.93 6.96 -21.52
CA ASP A 475 25.60 6.31 -22.64
C ASP A 475 27.13 6.57 -22.69
N ARG A 476 27.63 7.46 -21.82
CA ARG A 476 29.06 7.84 -21.75
C ARG A 476 29.80 7.23 -20.57
N PHE A 477 29.10 6.44 -19.75
CA PHE A 477 29.62 5.75 -18.57
C PHE A 477 29.49 4.25 -18.78
#